data_53c0a6ac43eaf48723fc96cf6b252050
#
_entry.id   53c0a6ac43eaf48723fc96cf6b252050
#
_cell.length_a   1.000
_cell.length_b   1.000
_cell.length_c   1.000
_cell.angle_alpha   90.00
_cell.angle_beta   90.00
_cell.angle_gamma   90.00
#
_symmetry.space_group_name_H-M   'P 1'
#
loop_
_entity.id
_entity.type
_entity.pdbx_description
1 polymer ?
#
loop_
_entity_poly.entity_id
_entity_poly.type
_entity_poly.pdbx_seq_one_letter_code
_entity_poly.pdbx_strand_id
1 'polypeptide(L)'
;AATVGLRLMRLGNNSFLDLELSALENEGAAQIISTPHLITADRETAFIEAGTEIPYQEKTSSGGSNVTFKKAVLSLKVKPRIMPDRRMILDLKVNQDQPASFIAVDVPTIKARGIKTQVIIKDGETVVLGGIYEYSHSKVVRRVPFLGALPLVGYLFRLVATNSRRSELLIFLTPTILK
;
A
#
# COMPACT_ATOMS: atom_id res chain seq x y z
N ALA A 1 22.78 -6.45 2.61
CA ALA A 1 23.02 -7.36 3.74
C ALA A 1 24.52 -7.38 4.02
N ALA A 2 24.94 -6.89 5.17
CA ALA A 2 26.30 -7.05 5.65
C ALA A 2 26.30 -8.18 6.68
N THR A 3 26.93 -9.31 6.35
CA THR A 3 27.13 -10.42 7.26
C THR A 3 28.59 -10.38 7.68
N VAL A 4 28.85 -10.16 8.97
CA VAL A 4 30.20 -10.26 9.54
C VAL A 4 30.25 -11.57 10.31
N GLY A 5 30.89 -12.57 9.72
CA GLY A 5 31.16 -13.85 10.36
C GLY A 5 32.53 -13.79 11.04
N LEU A 6 32.58 -13.93 12.37
CA LEU A 6 33.79 -14.16 13.13
C LEU A 6 33.89 -15.66 13.41
N ARG A 7 34.81 -16.31 12.69
CA ARG A 7 35.14 -17.72 12.90
C ARG A 7 36.26 -17.80 13.91
N LEU A 8 35.95 -18.09 15.15
CA LEU A 8 36.96 -18.37 16.19
C LEU A 8 37.34 -19.83 16.14
N MET A 9 38.62 -20.06 15.83
CA MET A 9 39.22 -21.34 15.65
C MET A 9 39.44 -22.04 17.01
N ARG A 10 39.00 -23.28 17.08
CA ARG A 10 39.35 -24.43 17.96
C ARG A 10 39.96 -24.11 19.31
N LEU A 11 39.17 -24.18 20.35
CA LEU A 11 39.62 -24.44 21.71
C LEU A 11 39.28 -25.90 22.05
N GLY A 12 40.34 -26.77 22.06
CA GLY A 12 40.35 -28.12 22.59
C GLY A 12 39.11 -29.01 22.39
N ASN A 13 39.35 -30.20 21.85
CA ASN A 13 38.41 -31.32 21.72
C ASN A 13 36.95 -30.96 21.37
N ASN A 14 36.65 -30.91 20.07
CA ASN A 14 35.31 -31.00 19.50
C ASN A 14 34.28 -29.91 19.84
N SER A 15 34.67 -28.73 20.22
CA SER A 15 33.75 -27.60 20.37
C SER A 15 33.98 -26.57 19.27
N PHE A 16 32.98 -26.35 18.41
CA PHE A 16 32.96 -25.26 17.44
C PHE A 16 32.00 -24.18 17.98
N LEU A 17 32.49 -22.96 18.10
CA LEU A 17 31.67 -21.79 18.34
C LEU A 17 31.62 -21.00 17.03
N ASP A 18 30.50 -21.08 16.32
CA ASP A 18 30.21 -20.20 15.20
C ASP A 18 29.41 -19.01 15.73
N LEU A 19 30.02 -17.84 15.73
CA LEU A 19 29.35 -16.58 16.00
C LEU A 19 29.08 -15.87 14.70
N GLU A 20 27.84 -15.83 14.29
CA GLU A 20 27.36 -15.07 13.12
C GLU A 20 26.69 -13.78 13.59
N LEU A 21 27.28 -12.63 13.24
CA LEU A 21 26.69 -11.33 13.45
C LEU A 21 26.06 -10.87 12.13
N SER A 22 24.74 -10.84 12.09
CA SER A 22 23.99 -10.38 10.93
C SER A 22 23.25 -9.08 11.24
N ALA A 23 23.56 -8.03 10.49
CA ALA A 23 22.81 -6.78 10.52
C ALA A 23 22.32 -6.46 9.12
N LEU A 24 21.01 -6.27 8.97
CA LEU A 24 20.36 -5.87 7.73
C LEU A 24 19.49 -4.66 7.99
N GLU A 25 19.83 -3.55 7.34
CA GLU A 25 18.97 -2.38 7.22
C GLU A 25 18.51 -2.24 5.77
N ASN A 26 17.22 -2.15 5.57
CA ASN A 26 16.62 -1.96 4.26
C ASN A 26 15.64 -0.78 4.33
N GLU A 27 15.98 0.29 3.60
CA GLU A 27 15.14 1.47 3.48
C GLU A 27 14.66 1.62 2.03
N GLY A 28 13.38 1.86 1.87
CA GLY A 28 12.77 2.08 0.57
C GLY A 28 11.69 3.14 0.65
N ALA A 29 11.72 4.09 -0.31
CA ALA A 29 10.69 5.10 -0.46
C ALA A 29 10.12 5.04 -1.89
N ALA A 30 8.80 5.15 -2.02
CA ALA A 30 8.12 5.22 -3.29
C ALA A 30 7.02 6.28 -3.25
N GLN A 31 6.90 7.06 -4.33
CA GLN A 31 5.86 8.04 -4.53
C GLN A 31 5.14 7.75 -5.84
N ILE A 32 3.81 7.68 -5.80
CA ILE A 32 2.96 7.46 -6.97
C ILE A 32 1.98 8.62 -7.06
N ILE A 33 1.95 9.28 -8.21
CA ILE A 33 1.00 10.35 -8.52
C ILE A 33 0.16 9.89 -9.71
N SER A 34 -1.17 9.92 -9.54
CA SER A 34 -2.13 9.57 -10.60
C SER A 34 -3.11 10.72 -10.76
N THR A 35 -3.32 11.15 -12.00
CA THR A 35 -4.13 12.33 -12.32
C THR A 35 -5.17 12.00 -13.40
N PRO A 36 -6.34 11.47 -13.04
CA PRO A 36 -7.42 11.27 -14.00
C PRO A 36 -8.06 12.61 -14.38
N HIS A 37 -8.36 12.78 -15.68
CA HIS A 37 -9.03 13.94 -16.22
C HIS A 37 -10.27 13.50 -16.97
N LEU A 38 -11.35 14.26 -16.87
CA LEU A 38 -12.52 14.06 -17.70
C LEU A 38 -13.31 15.36 -17.85
N ILE A 39 -14.08 15.46 -18.93
CA ILE A 39 -14.97 16.56 -19.23
C ILE A 39 -16.39 16.03 -19.27
N THR A 40 -17.33 16.76 -18.68
CA THR A 40 -18.75 16.40 -18.68
C THR A 40 -19.64 17.63 -18.75
N ALA A 41 -20.87 17.46 -19.20
CA ALA A 41 -21.89 18.50 -19.16
C ALA A 41 -22.43 18.69 -17.73
N ASP A 42 -23.07 19.85 -17.49
CA ASP A 42 -23.76 20.11 -16.21
C ASP A 42 -24.86 19.05 -15.96
N ARG A 43 -24.90 18.54 -14.73
CA ARG A 43 -25.83 17.51 -14.24
C ARG A 43 -25.70 16.13 -14.88
N GLU A 44 -24.74 15.93 -15.79
CA GLU A 44 -24.47 14.64 -16.40
C GLU A 44 -23.42 13.88 -15.61
N THR A 45 -23.61 12.56 -15.51
CA THR A 45 -22.64 11.70 -14.83
C THR A 45 -21.59 11.26 -15.82
N ALA A 46 -20.32 11.52 -15.49
CA ALA A 46 -19.19 11.04 -16.26
C ALA A 46 -18.35 10.03 -15.47
N PHE A 47 -17.71 9.13 -16.19
CA PHE A 47 -16.92 8.05 -15.63
C PHE A 47 -15.68 7.80 -16.50
N ILE A 48 -14.53 7.68 -15.84
CA ILE A 48 -13.28 7.24 -16.46
C ILE A 48 -12.68 6.11 -15.63
N GLU A 49 -12.17 5.11 -16.29
CA GLU A 49 -11.53 3.95 -15.68
C GLU A 49 -10.29 3.58 -16.49
N ALA A 50 -9.16 3.36 -15.79
CA ALA A 50 -7.94 2.89 -16.41
C ALA A 50 -7.23 1.93 -15.46
N GLY A 51 -6.72 0.81 -15.99
CA GLY A 51 -6.04 -0.18 -15.17
C GLY A 51 -5.82 -1.50 -15.88
N THR A 52 -5.65 -2.55 -15.11
CA THR A 52 -5.37 -3.91 -15.59
C THR A 52 -6.39 -4.90 -15.06
N GLU A 53 -6.66 -5.92 -15.83
CA GLU A 53 -7.43 -7.09 -15.40
C GLU A 53 -6.45 -8.24 -15.12
N ILE A 54 -6.60 -8.86 -13.95
CA ILE A 54 -5.75 -9.94 -13.48
C ILE A 54 -6.52 -11.24 -13.58
N PRO A 55 -6.12 -12.17 -14.46
CA PRO A 55 -6.76 -13.47 -14.54
C PRO A 55 -6.39 -14.33 -13.32
N TYR A 56 -7.34 -15.08 -12.81
CA TYR A 56 -7.13 -16.10 -11.80
C TYR A 56 -8.03 -17.31 -12.06
N GLN A 57 -7.60 -18.48 -11.57
CA GLN A 57 -8.34 -19.72 -11.73
C GLN A 57 -9.23 -19.96 -10.52
N GLU A 58 -10.51 -20.14 -10.77
CA GLU A 58 -11.48 -20.56 -9.77
C GLU A 58 -11.83 -22.03 -9.97
N LYS A 59 -11.64 -22.84 -8.92
CA LYS A 59 -12.00 -24.25 -8.95
C LYS A 59 -13.51 -24.39 -8.78
N THR A 60 -14.15 -24.99 -9.77
CA THR A 60 -15.57 -25.29 -9.70
C THR A 60 -15.82 -26.57 -8.88
N SER A 61 -16.95 -26.65 -8.20
CA SER A 61 -17.36 -27.81 -7.41
C SER A 61 -17.48 -29.12 -8.21
N SER A 62 -17.52 -29.04 -9.53
CA SER A 62 -17.54 -30.17 -10.47
C SER A 62 -16.15 -30.61 -10.94
N GLY A 63 -15.05 -30.10 -10.37
CA GLY A 63 -13.67 -30.46 -10.70
C GLY A 63 -13.07 -29.77 -11.93
N GLY A 64 -13.78 -28.84 -12.55
CA GLY A 64 -13.27 -27.97 -13.61
C GLY A 64 -12.59 -26.71 -13.05
N SER A 65 -11.71 -26.08 -13.82
CA SER A 65 -11.19 -24.74 -13.54
C SER A 65 -11.80 -23.74 -14.50
N ASN A 66 -12.30 -22.63 -13.96
CA ASN A 66 -12.77 -21.48 -14.74
C ASN A 66 -11.79 -20.32 -14.56
N VAL A 67 -11.51 -19.58 -15.64
CA VAL A 67 -10.69 -18.37 -15.59
C VAL A 67 -11.62 -17.18 -15.36
N THR A 68 -11.41 -16.50 -14.25
CA THR A 68 -12.12 -15.28 -13.88
C THR A 68 -11.14 -14.11 -13.85
N PHE A 69 -11.62 -12.89 -14.13
CA PHE A 69 -10.79 -11.70 -14.14
C PHE A 69 -11.14 -10.79 -12.96
N LYS A 70 -10.13 -10.26 -12.31
CA LYS A 70 -10.27 -9.26 -11.27
C LYS A 70 -9.65 -7.95 -11.71
N LYS A 71 -10.42 -6.87 -11.65
CA LYS A 71 -9.98 -5.53 -12.06
C LYS A 71 -9.15 -4.87 -10.97
N ALA A 72 -8.01 -4.30 -11.34
CA ALA A 72 -7.21 -3.40 -10.53
C ALA A 72 -7.11 -2.07 -11.28
N VAL A 73 -7.95 -1.11 -10.92
CA VAL A 73 -8.20 0.09 -11.71
C VAL A 73 -8.18 1.37 -10.89
N LEU A 74 -7.76 2.45 -11.54
CA LEU A 74 -8.05 3.81 -11.13
C LEU A 74 -9.36 4.24 -11.80
N SER A 75 -10.37 4.61 -11.03
CA SER A 75 -11.65 5.06 -11.56
C SER A 75 -12.11 6.36 -10.91
N LEU A 76 -12.66 7.24 -11.70
CA LEU A 76 -13.29 8.49 -11.28
C LEU A 76 -14.70 8.56 -11.83
N LYS A 77 -15.68 8.68 -10.96
CA LYS A 77 -17.06 8.99 -11.30
C LYS A 77 -17.43 10.34 -10.71
N VAL A 78 -17.95 11.22 -11.53
CA VAL A 78 -18.33 12.57 -11.11
C VAL A 78 -19.67 12.98 -11.71
N LYS A 79 -20.47 13.67 -10.91
CA LYS A 79 -21.69 14.35 -11.35
C LYS A 79 -21.63 15.78 -10.88
N PRO A 80 -21.38 16.76 -11.77
CA PRO A 80 -21.35 18.17 -11.42
C PRO A 80 -22.76 18.78 -11.45
N ARG A 81 -22.93 19.80 -10.61
CA ARG A 81 -24.08 20.71 -10.67
C ARG A 81 -23.55 22.14 -10.51
N ILE A 82 -23.65 22.91 -11.57
CA ILE A 82 -23.16 24.30 -11.59
C ILE A 82 -24.25 25.20 -11.00
N MET A 83 -23.85 26.09 -10.09
CA MET A 83 -24.69 27.12 -9.50
C MET A 83 -24.47 28.47 -10.19
N PRO A 84 -25.47 29.40 -10.14
CA PRO A 84 -25.37 30.71 -10.81
C PRO A 84 -24.19 31.55 -10.35
N ASP A 85 -23.69 31.36 -9.15
CA ASP A 85 -22.55 32.07 -8.54
C ASP A 85 -21.18 31.46 -8.87
N ARG A 86 -21.10 30.61 -9.92
CA ARG A 86 -19.90 29.90 -10.37
C ARG A 86 -19.32 28.92 -9.35
N ARG A 87 -20.08 28.53 -8.36
CA ARG A 87 -19.76 27.37 -7.51
C ARG A 87 -20.32 26.10 -8.15
N MET A 88 -19.70 25.00 -7.86
CA MET A 88 -20.13 23.67 -8.32
C MET A 88 -20.33 22.76 -7.13
N ILE A 89 -21.45 22.03 -7.17
CA ILE A 89 -21.65 20.87 -6.31
C ILE A 89 -21.19 19.65 -7.10
N LEU A 90 -20.24 18.92 -6.56
CA LEU A 90 -19.65 17.75 -7.20
C LEU A 90 -19.90 16.50 -6.35
N ASP A 91 -20.65 15.56 -6.91
CA ASP A 91 -20.76 14.22 -6.36
C ASP A 91 -19.63 13.38 -6.95
N LEU A 92 -18.73 12.91 -6.10
CA LEU A 92 -17.49 12.26 -6.50
C LEU A 92 -17.38 10.87 -5.93
N LYS A 93 -16.90 9.96 -6.74
CA LYS A 93 -16.41 8.66 -6.32
C LYS A 93 -15.11 8.37 -7.04
N VAL A 94 -14.04 8.22 -6.25
CA VAL A 94 -12.71 7.88 -6.74
C VAL A 94 -12.30 6.55 -6.11
N ASN A 95 -11.85 5.62 -6.93
CA ASN A 95 -11.25 4.37 -6.47
C ASN A 95 -9.89 4.20 -7.13
N GLN A 96 -8.93 3.75 -6.36
CA GLN A 96 -7.59 3.38 -6.83
C GLN A 96 -7.27 1.99 -6.31
N ASP A 97 -7.27 1.03 -7.20
CA ASP A 97 -6.97 -0.36 -6.92
C ASP A 97 -5.59 -0.68 -7.47
N GLN A 98 -4.75 -1.29 -6.65
CA GLN A 98 -3.40 -1.71 -7.04
C GLN A 98 -3.24 -3.20 -6.78
N PRO A 99 -2.65 -3.95 -7.73
CA PRO A 99 -2.31 -5.34 -7.47
C PRO A 99 -1.28 -5.40 -6.34
N ALA A 100 -1.55 -6.24 -5.36
CA ALA A 100 -0.57 -6.59 -4.34
C ALA A 100 0.15 -7.88 -4.77
N SER A 101 1.34 -8.09 -4.20
CA SER A 101 2.11 -9.32 -4.47
C SER A 101 1.27 -10.56 -4.19
N PHE A 102 1.36 -11.55 -5.06
CA PHE A 102 0.71 -12.85 -4.89
C PHE A 102 1.19 -13.48 -3.57
N ILE A 103 0.30 -13.64 -2.63
CA ILE A 103 0.54 -14.49 -1.47
C ILE A 103 -0.02 -15.85 -1.87
N ALA A 104 0.87 -16.80 -2.18
CA ALA A 104 0.76 -18.27 -2.22
C ALA A 104 -0.62 -18.97 -2.41
N VAL A 105 -1.67 -18.27 -2.81
CA VAL A 105 -3.01 -18.78 -3.08
C VAL A 105 -3.40 -18.28 -4.46
N ASP A 106 -4.05 -19.11 -5.25
CA ASP A 106 -4.44 -18.87 -6.65
C ASP A 106 -5.30 -17.61 -6.90
N VAL A 107 -5.55 -16.79 -5.87
CA VAL A 107 -6.37 -15.57 -5.97
C VAL A 107 -5.50 -14.33 -5.78
N PRO A 108 -5.52 -13.37 -6.71
CA PRO A 108 -4.75 -12.13 -6.59
C PRO A 108 -5.30 -11.24 -5.47
N THR A 109 -4.40 -10.73 -4.65
CA THR A 109 -4.74 -9.72 -3.65
C THR A 109 -4.68 -8.33 -4.27
N ILE A 110 -5.71 -7.51 -4.02
CA ILE A 110 -5.81 -6.13 -4.49
C ILE A 110 -5.85 -5.19 -3.30
N LYS A 111 -5.02 -4.16 -3.33
CA LYS A 111 -5.11 -3.03 -2.40
C LYS A 111 -6.07 -2.01 -2.98
N ALA A 112 -7.23 -1.89 -2.37
CA ALA A 112 -8.26 -0.94 -2.76
C ALA A 112 -8.19 0.31 -1.86
N ARG A 113 -8.24 1.49 -2.48
CA ARG A 113 -8.36 2.78 -1.84
C ARG A 113 -9.44 3.57 -2.53
N GLY A 114 -10.32 4.21 -1.78
CA GLY A 114 -11.40 4.97 -2.40
C GLY A 114 -11.96 6.02 -1.49
N ILE A 115 -12.59 7.01 -2.11
CA ILE A 115 -13.37 8.05 -1.45
C ILE A 115 -14.68 8.23 -2.21
N LYS A 116 -15.75 8.45 -1.46
CA LYS A 116 -17.04 8.89 -1.98
C LYS A 116 -17.47 10.09 -1.17
N THR A 117 -17.64 11.23 -1.83
CA THR A 117 -17.96 12.47 -1.15
C THR A 117 -18.74 13.41 -2.05
N GLN A 118 -19.43 14.38 -1.43
CA GLN A 118 -20.03 15.52 -2.10
C GLN A 118 -19.38 16.80 -1.58
N VAL A 119 -18.94 17.66 -2.46
CA VAL A 119 -18.25 18.89 -2.12
C VAL A 119 -18.79 20.07 -2.90
N ILE A 120 -18.69 21.27 -2.33
CA ILE A 120 -19.01 22.53 -2.99
C ILE A 120 -17.70 23.29 -3.18
N ILE A 121 -17.38 23.59 -4.44
CA ILE A 121 -16.10 24.20 -4.82
C ILE A 121 -16.35 25.32 -5.79
N LYS A 122 -15.50 26.35 -5.78
CA LYS A 122 -15.49 27.40 -6.78
C LYS A 122 -14.74 26.96 -8.03
N ASP A 123 -15.11 27.58 -9.15
CA ASP A 123 -14.44 27.38 -10.44
C ASP A 123 -12.94 27.67 -10.34
N GLY A 124 -12.11 26.69 -10.71
CA GLY A 124 -10.65 26.76 -10.72
C GLY A 124 -9.97 26.61 -9.36
N GLU A 125 -10.71 26.43 -8.28
CA GLU A 125 -10.13 26.21 -6.94
C GLU A 125 -9.70 24.75 -6.75
N THR A 126 -8.54 24.54 -6.12
CA THR A 126 -8.06 23.21 -5.74
C THR A 126 -8.36 22.96 -4.28
N VAL A 127 -9.02 21.85 -3.99
CA VAL A 127 -9.34 21.45 -2.62
C VAL A 127 -8.81 20.05 -2.32
N VAL A 128 -8.50 19.82 -1.06
CA VAL A 128 -8.18 18.48 -0.54
C VAL A 128 -9.48 17.79 -0.19
N LEU A 129 -9.82 16.72 -0.88
CA LEU A 129 -11.02 15.93 -0.61
C LEU A 129 -10.87 15.06 0.64
N GLY A 130 -9.66 14.64 0.93
CA GLY A 130 -9.34 13.80 2.07
C GLY A 130 -8.00 13.12 1.92
N GLY A 131 -7.67 12.32 2.92
CA GLY A 131 -6.44 11.56 2.92
C GLY A 131 -6.48 10.45 3.95
N ILE A 132 -5.53 9.54 3.85
CA ILE A 132 -5.33 8.44 4.78
C ILE A 132 -3.85 8.44 5.15
N TYR A 133 -3.59 8.48 6.45
CA TYR A 133 -2.26 8.29 7.00
C TYR A 133 -2.23 7.00 7.80
N GLU A 134 -1.32 6.11 7.44
CA GLU A 134 -1.13 4.83 8.09
C GLU A 134 0.31 4.69 8.54
N TYR A 135 0.50 4.37 9.80
CA TYR A 135 1.80 4.07 10.39
C TYR A 135 1.73 2.73 11.10
N SER A 136 2.58 1.82 10.68
CA SER A 136 2.73 0.51 11.30
C SER A 136 4.14 0.36 11.83
N HIS A 137 4.26 0.00 13.10
CA HIS A 137 5.52 -0.29 13.76
C HIS A 137 5.45 -1.65 14.42
N SER A 138 6.34 -2.54 14.01
CA SER A 138 6.44 -3.89 14.56
C SER A 138 7.86 -4.14 15.04
N LYS A 139 7.98 -4.56 16.29
CA LYS A 139 9.25 -4.95 16.90
C LYS A 139 9.14 -6.38 17.39
N VAL A 140 9.93 -7.27 16.80
CA VAL A 140 10.00 -8.67 17.19
C VAL A 140 11.35 -8.90 17.87
N VAL A 141 11.30 -9.38 19.10
CA VAL A 141 12.49 -9.73 19.88
C VAL A 141 12.48 -11.24 20.09
N ARG A 142 13.45 -11.92 19.54
CA ARG A 142 13.74 -13.34 19.82
C ARG A 142 14.96 -13.41 20.71
N ARG A 143 14.85 -14.10 21.84
CA ARG A 143 15.93 -14.24 22.81
C ARG A 143 16.03 -15.68 23.30
N VAL A 144 17.26 -16.08 23.61
CA VAL A 144 17.49 -17.37 24.29
C VAL A 144 17.08 -17.20 25.76
N PRO A 145 16.26 -18.07 26.34
CA PRO A 145 15.92 -18.03 27.76
C PRO A 145 17.17 -17.97 28.63
N PHE A 146 17.14 -17.26 29.74
CA PHE A 146 18.23 -17.01 30.69
C PHE A 146 19.44 -16.22 30.14
N LEU A 147 20.01 -16.59 29.00
CA LEU A 147 21.21 -15.93 28.42
C LEU A 147 20.88 -14.57 27.82
N GLY A 148 19.72 -14.40 27.19
CA GLY A 148 19.28 -13.14 26.60
C GLY A 148 18.85 -12.07 27.61
N ALA A 149 18.81 -12.39 28.91
CA ALA A 149 18.44 -11.47 29.99
C ALA A 149 19.67 -10.89 30.73
N LEU A 150 20.85 -11.39 30.42
CA LEU A 150 22.07 -10.95 31.09
C LEU A 150 22.47 -9.52 30.68
N PRO A 151 22.89 -8.64 31.62
CA PRO A 151 23.43 -7.36 31.28
C PRO A 151 24.76 -7.52 30.52
N LEU A 152 25.04 -6.68 29.52
CA LEU A 152 26.21 -6.67 28.64
C LEU A 152 26.29 -7.83 27.62
N VAL A 153 26.10 -9.08 28.02
CA VAL A 153 26.25 -10.27 27.14
C VAL A 153 24.93 -10.65 26.47
N GLY A 154 23.80 -10.27 27.04
CA GLY A 154 22.45 -10.62 26.49
C GLY A 154 22.19 -10.11 25.08
N TYR A 155 22.90 -9.09 24.61
CA TYR A 155 22.83 -8.60 23.25
C TYR A 155 23.26 -9.64 22.21
N LEU A 156 24.20 -10.52 22.56
CA LEU A 156 24.70 -11.60 21.69
C LEU A 156 23.71 -12.76 21.56
N PHE A 157 22.75 -12.87 22.48
CA PHE A 157 21.75 -13.95 22.54
C PHE A 157 20.33 -13.49 22.25
N ARG A 158 20.19 -12.33 21.61
CA ARG A 158 18.89 -11.80 21.17
C ARG A 158 18.95 -11.29 19.74
N LEU A 159 17.91 -11.59 18.98
CA LEU A 159 17.66 -11.02 17.67
C LEU A 159 16.52 -10.02 17.79
N VAL A 160 16.76 -8.79 17.38
CA VAL A 160 15.75 -7.73 17.33
C VAL A 160 15.48 -7.40 15.87
N ALA A 161 14.25 -7.63 15.42
CA ALA A 161 13.78 -7.20 14.12
C ALA A 161 12.76 -6.08 14.31
N THR A 162 13.06 -4.92 13.75
CA THR A 162 12.18 -3.75 13.76
C THR A 162 11.71 -3.48 12.33
N ASN A 163 10.39 -3.42 12.14
CA ASN A 163 9.78 -3.07 10.87
C ASN A 163 8.87 -1.86 11.08
N SER A 164 9.16 -0.77 10.38
CA SER A 164 8.35 0.44 10.39
C SER A 164 7.87 0.73 8.97
N ARG A 165 6.57 0.89 8.80
CA ARG A 165 5.95 1.24 7.52
C ARG A 165 5.10 2.48 7.70
N ARG A 166 5.31 3.45 6.80
CA ARG A 166 4.51 4.67 6.71
C ARG A 166 3.88 4.72 5.33
N SER A 167 2.59 5.01 5.28
CA SER A 167 1.83 5.19 4.04
C SER A 167 0.95 6.42 4.17
N GLU A 168 0.95 7.28 3.16
CA GLU A 168 0.14 8.47 3.09
C GLU A 168 -0.56 8.55 1.75
N LEU A 169 -1.85 8.83 1.75
CA LEU A 169 -2.66 9.07 0.57
C LEU A 169 -3.33 10.43 0.72
N LEU A 170 -3.17 11.30 -0.28
CA LEU A 170 -3.86 12.58 -0.38
C LEU A 170 -4.60 12.65 -1.71
N ILE A 171 -5.84 13.16 -1.67
CA ILE A 171 -6.68 13.30 -2.86
C ILE A 171 -7.05 14.76 -3.01
N PHE A 172 -6.63 15.34 -4.15
CA PHE A 172 -6.90 16.72 -4.55
C PHE A 172 -7.87 16.76 -5.71
N LEU A 173 -8.68 17.80 -5.76
CA LEU A 173 -9.61 18.03 -6.87
C LEU A 173 -9.52 19.48 -7.32
N THR A 174 -9.47 19.68 -8.64
CA THR A 174 -9.52 20.98 -9.28
C THR A 174 -10.57 20.97 -10.40
N PRO A 175 -11.80 21.44 -10.17
CA PRO A 175 -12.79 21.56 -11.21
C PRO A 175 -12.64 22.90 -11.95
N THR A 176 -12.97 22.89 -13.25
CA THR A 176 -12.95 24.09 -14.09
C THR A 176 -14.19 24.11 -14.98
N ILE A 177 -14.87 25.25 -15.07
CA ILE A 177 -16.00 25.46 -15.98
C ILE A 177 -15.44 25.89 -17.33
N LEU A 178 -15.70 25.09 -18.35
CA LEU A 178 -15.40 25.44 -19.73
C LEU A 178 -16.51 26.37 -20.28
N LYS A 179 -16.10 27.40 -21.02
CA LYS A 179 -16.99 28.34 -21.72
C LYS A 179 -17.32 27.87 -23.11
#